data_07e6f300f8617d136c4db061575d2317
#
_entry.id   07e6f300f8617d136c4db061575d2317
#
_cell.length_a   1.000
_cell.length_b   1.000
_cell.length_c   1.000
_cell.angle_alpha   90.00
_cell.angle_beta   90.00
_cell.angle_gamma   90.00
#
_symmetry.space_group_name_H-M   'P 1'
#
loop_
_entity.id
_entity.type
_entity.pdbx_description
1 polymer ?
#
loop_
_entity_poly.entity_id
_entity_poly.type
_entity_poly.pdbx_seq_one_letter_code
_entity_poly.pdbx_strand_id
1 'polypeptide(L)'
;MTNNRLNIGIFTCHIDNDYATEVCKGAEYAAKELDCNLIVFPGMFLNASFYDPANQLYDYQYNSIFYYAHPECLDALIISVGAISSLLSEKDMNSFLSHFDGIPILTLEEKLPGYPCIRTDNSRGMRDAIEHLIKEHKRKHICFVAGKDDNTDSNLRLKIYREVLSENGLSVEDRMIIHGDFAEYCQEETAQLLDVNPDADAIVFANDRMAIGGYAELKSRGIRIGETMSVIGFD
;
A
#
# COMPACT_ATOMS: atom_id res chain seq x y z
N MET A 1 5.77 -17.20 -40.30
CA MET A 1 4.76 -17.05 -39.26
C MET A 1 5.28 -15.97 -38.31
N THR A 2 4.76 -14.77 -38.44
CA THR A 2 5.06 -13.71 -37.44
C THR A 2 4.38 -14.15 -36.15
N ASN A 3 5.18 -14.57 -35.19
CA ASN A 3 4.71 -14.89 -33.84
C ASN A 3 4.26 -13.55 -33.23
N ASN A 4 2.98 -13.25 -33.33
CA ASN A 4 2.42 -11.99 -32.86
C ASN A 4 2.16 -12.13 -31.35
N ARG A 5 3.23 -12.05 -30.54
CA ARG A 5 3.12 -12.01 -29.09
C ARG A 5 2.32 -10.79 -28.69
N LEU A 6 1.42 -10.97 -27.76
CA LEU A 6 0.71 -9.85 -27.15
C LEU A 6 1.69 -8.96 -26.37
N ASN A 7 1.50 -7.66 -26.49
CA ASN A 7 2.27 -6.65 -25.78
C ASN A 7 1.43 -6.14 -24.60
N ILE A 8 1.82 -6.47 -23.39
CA ILE A 8 1.14 -6.05 -22.16
C ILE A 8 1.96 -4.94 -21.51
N GLY A 9 1.36 -3.77 -21.36
CA GLY A 9 1.95 -2.65 -20.61
C GLY A 9 1.67 -2.77 -19.12
N ILE A 10 2.58 -2.28 -18.27
CA ILE A 10 2.32 -2.07 -16.84
C ILE A 10 2.81 -0.69 -16.42
N PHE A 11 1.91 0.10 -15.82
CA PHE A 11 2.25 1.37 -15.17
C PHE A 11 2.51 1.14 -13.70
N THR A 12 3.64 1.63 -13.23
CA THR A 12 4.02 1.61 -11.82
C THR A 12 4.80 2.88 -11.46
N CYS A 13 5.00 3.15 -10.18
CA CYS A 13 5.90 4.22 -9.75
C CYS A 13 7.04 3.65 -8.90
N HIS A 14 8.15 4.40 -8.82
CA HIS A 14 9.28 4.06 -7.98
C HIS A 14 9.72 2.59 -8.12
N ILE A 15 10.13 2.21 -9.33
CA ILE A 15 10.50 0.82 -9.66
C ILE A 15 11.61 0.25 -8.75
N ASP A 16 12.29 1.10 -8.02
CA ASP A 16 13.32 0.78 -7.03
C ASP A 16 12.74 0.42 -5.65
N ASN A 17 11.42 0.58 -5.42
CA ASN A 17 10.80 0.11 -4.19
C ASN A 17 10.41 -1.37 -4.27
N ASP A 18 10.32 -2.00 -3.09
CA ASP A 18 10.04 -3.45 -2.98
C ASP A 18 8.69 -3.82 -3.61
N TYR A 19 7.64 -3.03 -3.37
CA TYR A 19 6.31 -3.30 -3.89
C TYR A 19 6.28 -3.32 -5.42
N ALA A 20 6.77 -2.27 -6.07
CA ALA A 20 6.81 -2.18 -7.53
C ALA A 20 7.68 -3.31 -8.13
N THR A 21 8.79 -3.63 -7.46
CA THR A 21 9.67 -4.73 -7.86
C THR A 21 8.95 -6.07 -7.84
N GLU A 22 8.22 -6.40 -6.77
CA GLU A 22 7.51 -7.68 -6.65
C GLU A 22 6.32 -7.77 -7.63
N VAL A 23 5.57 -6.69 -7.82
CA VAL A 23 4.50 -6.63 -8.84
C VAL A 23 5.08 -6.88 -10.23
N CYS A 24 6.20 -6.22 -10.58
CA CYS A 24 6.86 -6.42 -11.88
C CYS A 24 7.39 -7.86 -12.05
N LYS A 25 7.97 -8.47 -11.01
CA LYS A 25 8.41 -9.88 -11.04
C LYS A 25 7.23 -10.84 -11.28
N GLY A 26 6.11 -10.62 -10.59
CA GLY A 26 4.90 -11.40 -10.80
C GLY A 26 4.38 -11.29 -12.23
N ALA A 27 4.34 -10.07 -12.77
CA ALA A 27 3.95 -9.81 -14.15
C ALA A 27 4.92 -10.44 -15.16
N GLU A 28 6.23 -10.37 -14.91
CA GLU A 28 7.26 -11.01 -15.75
C GLU A 28 7.11 -12.54 -15.78
N TYR A 29 6.87 -13.14 -14.62
CA TYR A 29 6.61 -14.58 -14.52
C TYR A 29 5.40 -14.99 -15.37
N ALA A 30 4.27 -14.28 -15.21
CA ALA A 30 3.06 -14.54 -15.97
C ALA A 30 3.26 -14.32 -17.48
N ALA A 31 4.00 -13.27 -17.87
CA ALA A 31 4.29 -12.97 -19.27
C ALA A 31 5.12 -14.10 -19.93
N LYS A 32 6.07 -14.69 -19.21
CA LYS A 32 6.85 -15.86 -19.69
C LYS A 32 5.95 -17.09 -19.88
N GLU A 33 5.04 -17.37 -18.93
CA GLU A 33 4.14 -18.51 -19.04
C GLU A 33 3.11 -18.37 -20.16
N LEU A 34 2.62 -17.15 -20.38
CA LEU A 34 1.60 -16.84 -21.39
C LEU A 34 2.19 -16.51 -22.77
N ASP A 35 3.49 -16.57 -22.93
CA ASP A 35 4.21 -16.20 -24.17
C ASP A 35 3.85 -14.80 -24.70
N CYS A 36 3.78 -13.82 -23.81
CA CYS A 36 3.56 -12.41 -24.15
C CYS A 36 4.79 -11.52 -23.80
N ASN A 37 4.83 -10.33 -24.36
CA ASN A 37 5.82 -9.32 -24.02
C ASN A 37 5.28 -8.46 -22.86
N LEU A 38 6.12 -8.18 -21.86
CA LEU A 38 5.84 -7.22 -20.81
C LEU A 38 6.64 -5.94 -21.06
N ILE A 39 5.96 -4.80 -21.05
CA ILE A 39 6.57 -3.48 -21.19
C ILE A 39 6.28 -2.70 -19.93
N VAL A 40 7.30 -2.41 -19.13
CA VAL A 40 7.17 -1.65 -17.89
C VAL A 40 7.35 -0.17 -18.16
N PHE A 41 6.42 0.65 -17.69
CA PHE A 41 6.46 2.12 -17.74
C PHE A 41 6.64 2.64 -16.29
N PRO A 42 7.90 2.83 -15.85
CA PRO A 42 8.19 3.27 -14.50
C PRO A 42 8.13 4.79 -14.41
N GLY A 43 7.01 5.31 -13.98
CA GLY A 43 6.84 6.73 -13.70
C GLY A 43 6.99 7.05 -12.21
N MET A 44 6.34 8.11 -11.82
CA MET A 44 6.27 8.62 -10.44
C MET A 44 4.81 8.88 -10.08
N PHE A 45 4.54 9.23 -8.81
CA PHE A 45 3.20 9.67 -8.42
C PHE A 45 2.69 10.77 -9.33
N LEU A 46 1.49 10.62 -9.86
CA LEU A 46 0.86 11.65 -10.65
C LEU A 46 0.55 12.86 -9.75
N ASN A 47 0.79 14.08 -10.25
CA ASN A 47 0.65 15.34 -9.50
C ASN A 47 1.56 15.48 -8.26
N ALA A 48 2.59 14.65 -8.10
CA ALA A 48 3.57 14.88 -7.07
C ALA A 48 4.46 16.06 -7.44
N SER A 49 4.71 16.96 -6.49
CA SER A 49 5.84 17.89 -6.57
C SER A 49 7.02 17.27 -5.84
N PHE A 50 8.12 17.08 -6.56
CA PHE A 50 9.35 16.55 -5.98
C PHE A 50 10.10 17.61 -5.19
N TYR A 51 10.89 17.15 -4.21
CA TYR A 51 11.47 17.97 -3.14
C TYR A 51 12.51 19.02 -3.59
N ASP A 52 12.86 19.07 -4.86
CA ASP A 52 13.78 20.09 -5.38
C ASP A 52 13.02 21.27 -6.00
N PRO A 53 12.89 22.41 -5.30
CA PRO A 53 12.19 23.59 -5.83
C PRO A 53 12.75 24.09 -7.17
N ALA A 54 14.03 23.82 -7.45
CA ALA A 54 14.67 24.23 -8.70
C ALA A 54 14.19 23.40 -9.89
N ASN A 55 13.80 22.13 -9.67
CA ASN A 55 13.36 21.21 -10.70
C ASN A 55 11.85 21.00 -10.75
N GLN A 56 11.09 21.53 -9.79
CA GLN A 56 9.64 21.34 -9.68
C GLN A 56 8.87 21.66 -10.98
N LEU A 57 9.34 22.60 -11.77
CA LEU A 57 8.74 22.96 -13.08
C LEU A 57 8.87 21.83 -14.12
N TYR A 58 9.74 20.85 -13.89
CA TYR A 58 10.05 19.76 -14.82
C TYR A 58 9.57 18.39 -14.30
N ASP A 59 8.97 18.33 -13.14
CA ASP A 59 8.52 17.07 -12.51
C ASP A 59 7.54 16.28 -13.40
N TYR A 60 6.73 16.96 -14.22
CA TYR A 60 5.86 16.32 -15.20
C TYR A 60 6.61 15.43 -16.20
N GLN A 61 7.91 15.68 -16.43
CA GLN A 61 8.70 14.91 -17.39
C GLN A 61 8.91 13.46 -16.93
N TYR A 62 8.94 13.19 -15.62
CA TYR A 62 9.03 11.84 -15.09
C TYR A 62 7.86 10.96 -15.55
N ASN A 63 6.68 11.55 -15.67
CA ASN A 63 5.46 10.85 -16.05
C ASN A 63 5.20 10.86 -17.56
N SER A 64 6.07 11.51 -18.36
CA SER A 64 6.00 11.45 -19.83
C SER A 64 6.10 10.01 -20.35
N ILE A 65 6.73 9.12 -19.57
CA ILE A 65 6.87 7.69 -19.91
C ILE A 65 5.51 7.03 -20.11
N PHE A 66 4.48 7.41 -19.37
CA PHE A 66 3.14 6.82 -19.48
C PHE A 66 2.50 7.10 -20.84
N TYR A 67 2.76 8.26 -21.44
CA TYR A 67 2.21 8.65 -22.73
C TYR A 67 2.84 7.95 -23.94
N TYR A 68 3.85 7.10 -23.73
CA TYR A 68 4.33 6.18 -24.77
C TYR A 68 3.45 4.92 -24.90
N ALA A 69 2.56 4.67 -23.94
CA ALA A 69 1.57 3.61 -24.06
C ALA A 69 0.52 4.02 -25.10
N HIS A 70 0.42 3.27 -26.19
CA HIS A 70 -0.47 3.59 -27.30
C HIS A 70 -1.17 2.32 -27.82
N PRO A 71 -2.45 2.39 -28.27
CA PRO A 71 -3.18 1.24 -28.81
C PRO A 71 -2.50 0.54 -29.99
N GLU A 72 -1.61 1.25 -30.70
CA GLU A 72 -0.81 0.64 -31.79
C GLU A 72 0.33 -0.23 -31.29
N CYS A 73 0.73 -0.07 -30.01
CA CYS A 73 1.87 -0.75 -29.42
C CYS A 73 1.49 -1.76 -28.34
N LEU A 74 0.32 -1.61 -27.72
CA LEU A 74 -0.14 -2.42 -26.58
C LEU A 74 -1.48 -3.09 -26.88
N ASP A 75 -1.57 -4.35 -26.52
CA ASP A 75 -2.80 -5.13 -26.56
C ASP A 75 -3.61 -5.03 -25.26
N ALA A 76 -2.95 -4.75 -24.16
CA ALA A 76 -3.58 -4.47 -22.86
C ALA A 76 -2.65 -3.66 -21.95
N LEU A 77 -3.22 -3.00 -20.94
CA LEU A 77 -2.51 -2.18 -19.98
C LEU A 77 -2.93 -2.53 -18.55
N ILE A 78 -1.97 -2.77 -17.69
CA ILE A 78 -2.13 -2.94 -16.24
C ILE A 78 -1.73 -1.62 -15.58
N ILE A 79 -2.54 -1.09 -14.69
CA ILE A 79 -2.26 0.16 -13.97
C ILE A 79 -2.27 -0.11 -12.47
N SER A 80 -1.12 0.08 -11.83
CA SER A 80 -0.99 0.06 -10.36
C SER A 80 -1.52 1.39 -9.81
N VAL A 81 -2.86 1.47 -9.68
CA VAL A 81 -3.58 2.71 -9.37
C VAL A 81 -3.19 3.24 -7.99
N GLY A 82 -3.18 2.39 -6.97
CA GLY A 82 -2.76 2.78 -5.62
C GLY A 82 -1.33 3.34 -5.58
N ALA A 83 -0.45 2.84 -6.48
CA ALA A 83 0.93 3.29 -6.54
C ALA A 83 1.12 4.63 -7.26
N ILE A 84 0.28 4.95 -8.28
CA ILE A 84 0.52 6.15 -9.12
C ILE A 84 -0.43 7.31 -8.83
N SER A 85 -1.60 7.07 -8.20
CA SER A 85 -2.70 8.04 -8.17
C SER A 85 -3.02 8.64 -6.80
N SER A 86 -2.28 8.32 -5.76
CA SER A 86 -2.57 8.74 -4.38
C SER A 86 -2.75 10.26 -4.18
N LEU A 87 -2.31 11.07 -5.13
CA LEU A 87 -2.42 12.53 -5.11
C LEU A 87 -3.39 13.08 -6.16
N LEU A 88 -4.14 12.20 -6.86
CA LEU A 88 -5.08 12.61 -7.89
C LEU A 88 -6.52 12.70 -7.37
N SER A 89 -7.26 13.69 -7.85
CA SER A 89 -8.70 13.68 -7.77
C SER A 89 -9.28 12.65 -8.76
N GLU A 90 -10.51 12.16 -8.49
CA GLU A 90 -11.22 11.26 -9.40
C GLU A 90 -11.33 11.86 -10.82
N LYS A 91 -11.57 13.16 -10.92
CA LYS A 91 -11.63 13.88 -12.19
C LYS A 91 -10.31 13.83 -12.95
N ASP A 92 -9.20 14.06 -12.25
CA ASP A 92 -7.88 14.07 -12.89
C ASP A 92 -7.46 12.66 -13.30
N MET A 93 -7.82 11.64 -12.50
CA MET A 93 -7.60 10.24 -12.85
C MET A 93 -8.39 9.86 -14.11
N ASN A 94 -9.66 10.25 -14.22
CA ASN A 94 -10.44 10.01 -15.42
C ASN A 94 -9.85 10.72 -16.64
N SER A 95 -9.33 11.94 -16.47
CA SER A 95 -8.64 12.66 -17.54
C SER A 95 -7.36 11.95 -17.97
N PHE A 96 -6.58 11.43 -17.02
CA PHE A 96 -5.38 10.64 -17.31
C PHE A 96 -5.71 9.37 -18.08
N LEU A 97 -6.72 8.61 -17.64
CA LEU A 97 -7.13 7.37 -18.29
C LEU A 97 -7.64 7.56 -19.71
N SER A 98 -8.27 8.70 -20.01
CA SER A 98 -8.78 9.00 -21.36
C SER A 98 -7.69 9.05 -22.43
N HIS A 99 -6.43 9.22 -22.06
CA HIS A 99 -5.31 9.14 -23.01
C HIS A 99 -5.06 7.71 -23.54
N PHE A 100 -5.59 6.70 -22.85
CA PHE A 100 -5.39 5.28 -23.17
C PHE A 100 -6.66 4.62 -23.72
N ASP A 101 -7.62 5.44 -24.18
CA ASP A 101 -8.83 4.94 -24.80
C ASP A 101 -8.51 3.99 -25.97
N GLY A 102 -9.19 2.84 -25.98
CA GLY A 102 -8.95 1.79 -26.98
C GLY A 102 -7.97 0.69 -26.54
N ILE A 103 -7.27 0.86 -25.39
CA ILE A 103 -6.48 -0.19 -24.76
C ILE A 103 -7.32 -0.83 -23.64
N PRO A 104 -7.51 -2.17 -23.61
CA PRO A 104 -8.10 -2.84 -22.45
C PRO A 104 -7.27 -2.58 -21.21
N ILE A 105 -7.89 -2.07 -20.13
CA ILE A 105 -7.21 -1.71 -18.89
C ILE A 105 -7.65 -2.63 -17.74
N LEU A 106 -6.68 -3.10 -16.96
CA LEU A 106 -6.84 -3.77 -15.67
C LEU A 106 -6.19 -2.90 -14.58
N THR A 107 -6.90 -2.64 -13.49
CA THR A 107 -6.34 -1.89 -12.36
C THR A 107 -5.86 -2.82 -11.26
N LEU A 108 -4.83 -2.40 -10.53
CA LEU A 108 -4.35 -3.04 -9.30
C LEU A 108 -4.63 -2.12 -8.11
N GLU A 109 -4.83 -2.73 -6.94
CA GLU A 109 -5.05 -2.14 -5.62
C GLU A 109 -6.37 -1.36 -5.52
N GLU A 110 -6.59 -0.38 -6.37
CA GLU A 110 -7.73 0.51 -6.30
C GLU A 110 -8.73 0.27 -7.43
N LYS A 111 -10.01 0.15 -7.05
CA LYS A 111 -11.08 -0.08 -8.02
C LYS A 111 -11.54 1.25 -8.62
N LEU A 112 -11.40 1.37 -9.92
CA LEU A 112 -11.96 2.46 -10.70
C LEU A 112 -13.28 2.05 -11.38
N PRO A 113 -14.27 2.95 -11.47
CA PRO A 113 -15.52 2.66 -12.17
C PRO A 113 -15.27 2.26 -13.63
N GLY A 114 -15.88 1.16 -14.06
CA GLY A 114 -15.77 0.69 -15.45
C GLY A 114 -14.55 -0.18 -15.76
N TYR A 115 -13.62 -0.35 -14.85
CA TYR A 115 -12.42 -1.17 -15.05
C TYR A 115 -12.42 -2.41 -14.15
N PRO A 116 -11.97 -3.59 -14.65
CA PRO A 116 -11.68 -4.74 -13.82
C PRO A 116 -10.52 -4.41 -12.88
N CYS A 117 -10.55 -4.97 -11.67
CA CYS A 117 -9.54 -4.68 -10.65
C CYS A 117 -9.11 -5.94 -9.90
N ILE A 118 -7.80 -6.08 -9.67
CA ILE A 118 -7.22 -7.06 -8.75
C ILE A 118 -6.84 -6.31 -7.47
N ARG A 119 -7.29 -6.82 -6.33
CA ARG A 119 -7.06 -6.25 -5.01
C ARG A 119 -6.60 -7.31 -4.02
N THR A 120 -5.77 -6.91 -3.08
CA THR A 120 -5.46 -7.71 -1.90
C THR A 120 -6.67 -7.76 -0.97
N ASP A 121 -6.98 -8.93 -0.42
CA ASP A 121 -8.01 -9.05 0.63
C ASP A 121 -7.41 -8.65 1.99
N ASN A 122 -7.35 -7.37 2.23
CA ASN A 122 -6.89 -6.80 3.50
C ASN A 122 -7.76 -7.21 4.69
N SER A 123 -9.05 -7.51 4.45
CA SER A 123 -10.02 -7.72 5.53
C SER A 123 -9.76 -9.02 6.27
N ARG A 124 -9.58 -10.11 5.54
CA ARG A 124 -9.37 -11.42 6.12
C ARG A 124 -8.03 -11.50 6.86
N GLY A 125 -6.94 -11.09 6.20
CA GLY A 125 -5.60 -11.15 6.80
C GLY A 125 -5.49 -10.32 8.08
N MET A 126 -6.02 -9.09 8.08
CA MET A 126 -6.00 -8.22 9.27
C MET A 126 -6.87 -8.80 10.39
N ARG A 127 -8.06 -9.34 10.06
CA ARG A 127 -8.93 -10.01 11.03
C ARG A 127 -8.23 -11.19 11.69
N ASP A 128 -7.69 -12.10 10.89
CA ASP A 128 -7.02 -13.31 11.36
C ASP A 128 -5.83 -12.95 12.27
N ALA A 129 -5.06 -11.92 11.92
CA ALA A 129 -3.91 -11.47 12.69
C ALA A 129 -4.32 -10.91 14.07
N ILE A 130 -5.36 -10.06 14.13
CA ILE A 130 -5.84 -9.49 15.40
C ILE A 130 -6.51 -10.57 16.26
N GLU A 131 -7.32 -11.43 15.66
CA GLU A 131 -7.92 -12.55 16.38
C GLU A 131 -6.87 -13.48 16.97
N HIS A 132 -5.76 -13.71 16.27
CA HIS A 132 -4.62 -14.48 16.79
C HIS A 132 -4.04 -13.84 18.05
N LEU A 133 -3.83 -12.51 18.07
CA LEU A 133 -3.39 -11.81 19.28
C LEU A 133 -4.35 -12.04 20.45
N ILE A 134 -5.65 -11.96 20.21
CA ILE A 134 -6.68 -12.10 21.25
C ILE A 134 -6.81 -13.55 21.71
N LYS A 135 -6.93 -14.49 20.77
CA LYS A 135 -7.28 -15.89 21.06
C LYS A 135 -6.08 -16.71 21.51
N GLU A 136 -4.91 -16.57 20.86
CA GLU A 136 -3.73 -17.37 21.17
C GLU A 136 -2.84 -16.69 22.19
N HIS A 137 -2.58 -15.40 22.02
CA HIS A 137 -1.68 -14.64 22.91
C HIS A 137 -2.40 -13.96 24.08
N LYS A 138 -3.74 -14.02 24.14
CA LYS A 138 -4.57 -13.44 25.22
C LYS A 138 -4.35 -11.95 25.42
N ARG A 139 -3.98 -11.22 24.37
CA ARG A 139 -3.77 -9.77 24.42
C ARG A 139 -5.10 -9.03 24.58
N LYS A 140 -5.08 -7.97 25.37
CA LYS A 140 -6.29 -7.22 25.74
C LYS A 140 -6.18 -5.72 25.48
N HIS A 141 -4.97 -5.19 25.52
CA HIS A 141 -4.70 -3.76 25.33
C HIS A 141 -3.92 -3.58 24.03
N ILE A 142 -4.62 -3.80 22.91
CA ILE A 142 -4.04 -3.82 21.58
C ILE A 142 -4.14 -2.42 20.98
N CYS A 143 -3.01 -1.79 20.70
CA CYS A 143 -2.93 -0.49 20.05
C CYS A 143 -2.79 -0.64 18.53
N PHE A 144 -3.07 0.43 17.77
CA PHE A 144 -2.98 0.42 16.31
C PHE A 144 -2.23 1.64 15.80
N VAL A 145 -1.27 1.40 14.91
CA VAL A 145 -0.60 2.46 14.13
C VAL A 145 -1.14 2.41 12.72
N ALA A 146 -2.05 3.34 12.41
CA ALA A 146 -2.64 3.51 11.10
C ALA A 146 -1.67 4.16 10.12
N GLY A 147 -1.90 4.03 8.82
CA GLY A 147 -1.24 4.83 7.81
C GLY A 147 -1.92 6.18 7.59
N LYS A 148 -1.68 6.77 6.42
CA LYS A 148 -2.29 8.05 6.04
C LYS A 148 -3.81 7.96 5.94
N ASP A 149 -4.50 9.03 6.32
CA ASP A 149 -5.97 9.12 6.32
C ASP A 149 -6.61 9.00 4.93
N ASP A 150 -5.89 9.40 3.90
CA ASP A 150 -6.34 9.34 2.50
C ASP A 150 -6.09 7.98 1.84
N ASN A 151 -5.47 7.02 2.54
CA ASN A 151 -5.18 5.69 2.01
C ASN A 151 -6.32 4.70 2.31
N THR A 152 -6.91 4.16 1.26
CA THR A 152 -8.07 3.25 1.33
C THR A 152 -7.75 1.96 2.10
N ASP A 153 -6.56 1.39 1.90
CA ASP A 153 -6.14 0.14 2.55
C ASP A 153 -5.89 0.35 4.04
N SER A 154 -5.23 1.47 4.41
CA SER A 154 -5.05 1.84 5.81
C SER A 154 -6.38 1.99 6.54
N ASN A 155 -7.31 2.71 5.93
CA ASN A 155 -8.64 2.93 6.49
C ASN A 155 -9.42 1.62 6.64
N LEU A 156 -9.30 0.70 5.69
CA LEU A 156 -9.91 -0.62 5.79
C LEU A 156 -9.27 -1.45 6.91
N ARG A 157 -7.93 -1.46 7.03
CA ARG A 157 -7.21 -2.16 8.11
C ARG A 157 -7.60 -1.61 9.49
N LEU A 158 -7.68 -0.29 9.63
CA LEU A 158 -8.15 0.36 10.87
C LEU A 158 -9.61 0.02 11.20
N LYS A 159 -10.49 0.00 10.20
CA LYS A 159 -11.87 -0.40 10.37
C LYS A 159 -11.98 -1.84 10.90
N ILE A 160 -11.24 -2.78 10.29
CA ILE A 160 -11.22 -4.19 10.72
C ILE A 160 -10.67 -4.32 12.15
N TYR A 161 -9.63 -3.56 12.49
CA TYR A 161 -9.14 -3.52 13.88
C TYR A 161 -10.25 -3.14 14.87
N ARG A 162 -10.98 -2.07 14.61
CA ARG A 162 -12.09 -1.62 15.46
C ARG A 162 -13.20 -2.68 15.55
N GLU A 163 -13.58 -3.29 14.44
CA GLU A 163 -14.60 -4.35 14.38
C GLU A 163 -14.19 -5.57 15.20
N VAL A 164 -12.99 -6.10 15.00
CA VAL A 164 -12.52 -7.32 15.68
C VAL A 164 -12.40 -7.11 17.18
N LEU A 165 -11.87 -5.98 17.65
CA LEU A 165 -11.82 -5.70 19.08
C LEU A 165 -13.24 -5.64 19.68
N SER A 166 -14.15 -4.92 19.05
CA SER A 166 -15.55 -4.80 19.49
C SER A 166 -16.25 -6.16 19.54
N GLU A 167 -16.09 -7.01 18.53
CA GLU A 167 -16.67 -8.36 18.47
C GLU A 167 -16.15 -9.27 19.59
N ASN A 168 -14.91 -9.03 20.05
CA ASN A 168 -14.30 -9.79 21.15
C ASN A 168 -14.50 -9.10 22.53
N GLY A 169 -15.32 -8.06 22.63
CA GLY A 169 -15.62 -7.36 23.88
C GLY A 169 -14.46 -6.54 24.46
N LEU A 170 -13.50 -6.17 23.62
CA LEU A 170 -12.39 -5.31 23.99
C LEU A 170 -12.73 -3.84 23.68
N SER A 171 -12.28 -2.93 24.54
CA SER A 171 -12.48 -1.50 24.31
C SER A 171 -11.55 -0.99 23.21
N VAL A 172 -12.07 -0.05 22.42
CA VAL A 172 -11.31 0.73 21.46
C VAL A 172 -11.48 2.20 21.81
N GLU A 173 -10.39 2.82 22.24
CA GLU A 173 -10.35 4.24 22.57
C GLU A 173 -9.49 4.98 21.55
N ASP A 174 -9.79 6.24 21.28
CA ASP A 174 -9.04 7.01 20.28
C ASP A 174 -7.56 7.15 20.66
N ARG A 175 -7.22 7.17 21.96
CA ARG A 175 -5.82 7.17 22.42
C ARG A 175 -5.03 5.92 22.03
N MET A 176 -5.71 4.82 21.69
CA MET A 176 -5.08 3.56 21.26
C MET A 176 -4.72 3.56 19.77
N ILE A 177 -4.99 4.65 19.06
CA ILE A 177 -4.77 4.76 17.62
C ILE A 177 -3.92 6.00 17.37
N ILE A 178 -2.88 5.82 16.55
CA ILE A 178 -2.06 6.92 16.04
C ILE A 178 -1.86 6.74 14.53
N HIS A 179 -1.60 7.82 13.81
CA HIS A 179 -1.37 7.80 12.38
C HIS A 179 0.10 8.02 12.06
N GLY A 180 0.68 7.13 11.26
CA GLY A 180 1.98 7.25 10.62
C GLY A 180 1.82 7.52 9.12
N ASP A 181 2.92 7.42 8.37
CA ASP A 181 2.97 7.77 6.94
C ASP A 181 3.40 6.61 6.02
N PHE A 182 3.37 5.37 6.52
CA PHE A 182 3.86 4.15 5.87
C PHE A 182 5.39 4.04 5.76
N ALA A 183 6.15 4.98 6.30
CA ALA A 183 7.60 4.94 6.30
C ALA A 183 8.18 4.16 7.50
N GLU A 184 9.47 3.82 7.40
CA GLU A 184 10.20 3.17 8.49
C GLU A 184 10.48 4.11 9.67
N TYR A 185 10.25 5.41 9.52
CA TYR A 185 10.44 6.41 10.56
C TYR A 185 9.17 6.57 11.42
N CYS A 186 8.83 5.51 12.17
CA CYS A 186 7.62 5.46 13.00
C CYS A 186 7.95 5.41 14.51
N GLN A 187 9.13 5.91 14.89
CA GLN A 187 9.59 5.89 16.29
C GLN A 187 8.80 6.88 17.15
N GLU A 188 8.60 8.10 16.67
CA GLU A 188 7.91 9.16 17.41
C GLU A 188 6.45 8.82 17.66
N GLU A 189 5.75 8.31 16.64
CA GLU A 189 4.37 7.86 16.75
C GLU A 189 4.25 6.69 17.73
N THR A 190 5.17 5.73 17.64
CA THR A 190 5.20 4.60 18.58
C THR A 190 5.48 5.07 20.00
N ALA A 191 6.40 6.03 20.19
CA ALA A 191 6.67 6.61 21.49
C ALA A 191 5.44 7.29 22.10
N GLN A 192 4.77 8.16 21.33
CA GLN A 192 3.55 8.85 21.74
C GLN A 192 2.43 7.87 22.11
N LEU A 193 2.25 6.83 21.27
CA LEU A 193 1.25 5.79 21.52
C LEU A 193 1.48 5.07 22.84
N LEU A 194 2.72 4.69 23.14
CA LEU A 194 3.08 4.00 24.36
C LEU A 194 3.01 4.90 25.60
N ASP A 195 3.32 6.19 25.47
CA ASP A 195 3.26 7.15 26.57
C ASP A 195 1.84 7.33 27.10
N VAL A 196 0.84 7.26 26.22
CA VAL A 196 -0.57 7.40 26.60
C VAL A 196 -1.27 6.06 26.83
N ASN A 197 -0.61 4.93 26.50
CA ASN A 197 -1.09 3.57 26.72
C ASN A 197 -0.01 2.71 27.43
N PRO A 198 0.29 2.99 28.71
CA PRO A 198 1.34 2.26 29.43
C PRO A 198 0.98 0.79 29.71
N ASP A 199 -0.27 0.43 29.55
CA ASP A 199 -0.84 -0.92 29.70
C ASP A 199 -0.92 -1.69 28.36
N ALA A 200 -0.45 -1.10 27.26
CA ALA A 200 -0.44 -1.77 25.96
C ALA A 200 0.35 -3.09 26.02
N ASP A 201 -0.25 -4.15 25.51
CA ASP A 201 0.36 -5.49 25.47
C ASP A 201 0.52 -6.00 24.00
N ALA A 202 -0.03 -5.29 23.03
CA ALA A 202 0.21 -5.50 21.62
C ALA A 202 0.11 -4.20 20.81
N ILE A 203 0.85 -4.14 19.69
CA ILE A 203 0.72 -3.08 18.69
C ILE A 203 0.55 -3.74 17.32
N VAL A 204 -0.48 -3.33 16.60
CA VAL A 204 -0.71 -3.67 15.20
C VAL A 204 -0.37 -2.46 14.35
N PHE A 205 0.55 -2.62 13.41
CA PHE A 205 0.92 -1.59 12.45
C PHE A 205 0.19 -1.84 11.12
N ALA A 206 -0.26 -0.79 10.50
CA ALA A 206 -0.94 -0.90 9.22
C ALA A 206 -0.03 -1.39 8.09
N ASN A 207 1.31 -1.32 8.24
CA ASN A 207 2.25 -2.01 7.36
C ASN A 207 3.53 -2.46 8.08
N ASP A 208 4.31 -3.32 7.42
CA ASP A 208 5.57 -3.86 7.97
C ASP A 208 6.65 -2.79 8.15
N ARG A 209 6.73 -1.80 7.25
CA ARG A 209 7.74 -0.75 7.35
C ARG A 209 7.60 0.06 8.63
N MET A 210 6.37 0.45 8.99
CA MET A 210 6.12 1.13 10.26
C MET A 210 6.40 0.22 11.46
N ALA A 211 6.13 -1.10 11.35
CA ALA A 211 6.46 -2.04 12.42
C ALA A 211 7.99 -2.12 12.67
N ILE A 212 8.80 -2.10 11.62
CA ILE A 212 10.26 -2.04 11.72
C ILE A 212 10.70 -0.76 12.46
N GLY A 213 10.12 0.39 12.10
CA GLY A 213 10.35 1.64 12.81
C GLY A 213 9.94 1.58 14.28
N GLY A 214 8.79 0.99 14.57
CA GLY A 214 8.30 0.77 15.93
C GLY A 214 9.21 -0.13 16.76
N TYR A 215 9.86 -1.11 16.16
CA TYR A 215 10.85 -1.97 16.86
C TYR A 215 11.99 -1.18 17.47
N ALA A 216 12.46 -0.14 16.81
CA ALA A 216 13.53 0.69 17.34
C ALA A 216 13.10 1.38 18.65
N GLU A 217 11.86 1.89 18.72
CA GLU A 217 11.32 2.49 19.93
C GLU A 217 11.10 1.46 21.05
N LEU A 218 10.47 0.33 20.73
CA LEU A 218 10.26 -0.75 21.71
C LEU A 218 11.60 -1.22 22.32
N LYS A 219 12.64 -1.37 21.49
CA LYS A 219 13.97 -1.74 21.93
C LYS A 219 14.62 -0.67 22.82
N SER A 220 14.45 0.61 22.49
CA SER A 220 14.99 1.73 23.29
C SER A 220 14.42 1.74 24.71
N ARG A 221 13.16 1.34 24.86
CA ARG A 221 12.45 1.22 26.14
C ARG A 221 12.72 -0.11 26.87
N GLY A 222 13.52 -1.01 26.30
CA GLY A 222 13.78 -2.32 26.87
C GLY A 222 12.57 -3.27 26.86
N ILE A 223 11.58 -2.99 26.02
CA ILE A 223 10.38 -3.83 25.86
C ILE A 223 10.74 -5.06 25.04
N ARG A 224 10.41 -6.24 25.56
CA ARG A 224 10.73 -7.53 24.93
C ARG A 224 9.61 -7.94 23.98
N ILE A 225 9.88 -7.78 22.68
CA ILE A 225 8.94 -8.15 21.62
C ILE A 225 8.78 -9.67 21.60
N GLY A 226 7.54 -10.15 21.45
CA GLY A 226 7.17 -11.56 21.51
C GLY A 226 6.93 -12.09 22.92
N GLU A 227 7.45 -11.41 23.97
CA GLU A 227 7.23 -11.78 25.36
C GLU A 227 6.21 -10.87 26.05
N THR A 228 6.61 -9.62 26.31
CA THR A 228 5.77 -8.64 27.01
C THR A 228 4.90 -7.83 26.05
N MET A 229 5.36 -7.62 24.83
CA MET A 229 4.65 -6.89 23.77
C MET A 229 4.59 -7.75 22.53
N SER A 230 3.39 -7.95 21.99
CA SER A 230 3.22 -8.54 20.66
C SER A 230 3.22 -7.44 19.60
N VAL A 231 3.83 -7.70 18.45
CA VAL A 231 3.83 -6.77 17.33
C VAL A 231 3.40 -7.50 16.07
N ILE A 232 2.49 -6.89 15.33
CA ILE A 232 2.08 -7.32 14.00
C ILE A 232 2.31 -6.19 13.01
N GLY A 233 2.94 -6.49 11.89
CA GLY A 233 2.89 -5.71 10.66
C GLY A 233 1.90 -6.32 9.68
N PHE A 234 1.80 -5.74 8.50
CA PHE A 234 0.94 -6.22 7.42
C PHE A 234 1.54 -5.79 6.08
N ASP A 235 1.86 -6.77 5.20
CA ASP A 235 2.12 -6.61 3.74
C ASP A 235 2.32 -7.98 3.06
#